data_66143ba08f803b7ee28ab4359ccd1c76
#
_entry.id   66143ba08f803b7ee28ab4359ccd1c76
#
_cell.length_a   1.000
_cell.length_b   1.000
_cell.length_c   1.000
_cell.angle_alpha   90.00
_cell.angle_beta   90.00
_cell.angle_gamma   90.00
#
_symmetry.space_group_name_H-M   'P 1'
#
loop_
_entity.id
_entity.type
_entity.pdbx_description
1 polymer ?
#
loop_
_entity_poly.entity_id
_entity_poly.type
_entity_poly.pdbx_seq_one_letter_code
_entity_poly.pdbx_strand_id
1 'polypeptide(L)'
;AFTPSKLTVGNVELDVEEQELACRNSIRLANKETKLMRFFMANVGKALSTAQIFDNVWGDEDDVDDSIVFIYVSYLREKLEAVQADVEIVGERGQDYVLTLKEASAEV
;
A
#
# COMPACT_ATOMS: atom_id res chain seq x y z
N ALA A 1 6.82 19.03 -15.25
CA ALA A 1 6.91 18.92 -13.81
C ALA A 1 7.57 17.62 -13.42
N PHE A 2 8.32 17.67 -12.39
CA PHE A 2 9.06 16.52 -11.94
C PHE A 2 8.17 15.66 -11.05
N THR A 3 8.10 14.36 -11.34
CA THR A 3 7.36 13.42 -10.51
C THR A 3 8.38 12.53 -9.82
N PRO A 4 8.45 12.58 -8.50
CA PRO A 4 9.45 11.77 -7.82
C PRO A 4 9.15 10.29 -8.00
N SER A 5 10.21 9.51 -8.16
CA SER A 5 10.08 8.06 -8.24
C SER A 5 10.05 7.42 -6.87
N LYS A 6 10.23 8.20 -5.81
CA LYS A 6 10.23 7.68 -4.46
C LYS A 6 9.21 8.40 -3.61
N LEU A 7 8.49 7.64 -2.80
CA LEU A 7 7.50 8.16 -1.87
C LEU A 7 7.89 7.71 -0.46
N THR A 8 7.69 8.57 0.51
CA THR A 8 8.04 8.27 1.89
C THR A 8 6.86 8.55 2.80
N VAL A 9 6.53 7.60 3.66
CA VAL A 9 5.52 7.77 4.70
C VAL A 9 6.08 7.11 5.96
N GLY A 10 6.14 7.87 7.06
CA GLY A 10 6.75 7.35 8.26
C GLY A 10 8.19 6.94 7.97
N ASN A 11 8.57 5.73 8.34
CA ASN A 11 9.92 5.22 8.07
C ASN A 11 9.97 4.34 6.82
N VAL A 12 8.94 4.38 5.98
CA VAL A 12 8.84 3.52 4.82
C VAL A 12 9.08 4.32 3.56
N GLU A 13 9.87 3.77 2.65
CA GLU A 13 10.12 4.38 1.35
C GLU A 13 9.71 3.42 0.26
N LEU A 14 8.99 3.93 -0.74
CA LEU A 14 8.61 3.16 -1.91
C LEU A 14 9.37 3.72 -3.11
N ASP A 15 10.16 2.87 -3.76
CA ASP A 15 10.82 3.23 -5.02
C ASP A 15 9.94 2.67 -6.14
N VAL A 16 9.26 3.56 -6.84
CA VAL A 16 8.29 3.14 -7.85
C VAL A 16 8.99 2.53 -9.06
N GLU A 17 10.15 3.07 -9.42
CA GLU A 17 10.87 2.57 -10.58
C GLU A 17 11.46 1.20 -10.34
N GLU A 18 12.04 0.99 -9.16
CA GLU A 18 12.64 -0.30 -8.82
C GLU A 18 11.61 -1.27 -8.26
N GLN A 19 10.40 -0.79 -7.98
CA GLN A 19 9.34 -1.61 -7.38
C GLN A 19 9.81 -2.25 -6.09
N GLU A 20 10.37 -1.42 -5.22
CA GLU A 20 10.97 -1.88 -3.98
C GLU A 20 10.43 -1.10 -2.80
N LEU A 21 10.10 -1.83 -1.75
CA LEU A 21 9.62 -1.26 -0.50
C LEU A 21 10.72 -1.40 0.52
N ALA A 22 11.09 -0.32 1.17
CA ALA A 22 12.21 -0.32 2.09
C ALA A 22 11.87 0.38 3.40
N CYS A 23 12.39 -0.16 4.47
CA CYS A 23 12.34 0.44 5.79
C CYS A 23 13.58 -0.03 6.51
N ARG A 24 13.45 -0.98 7.44
CA ARG A 24 14.63 -1.59 8.04
C ARG A 24 15.28 -2.59 7.10
N ASN A 25 14.45 -3.25 6.30
CA ASN A 25 14.89 -4.13 5.23
C ASN A 25 14.29 -3.63 3.94
N SER A 26 14.60 -4.26 2.83
CA SER A 26 13.93 -3.95 1.59
C SER A 26 13.36 -5.23 1.01
N ILE A 27 12.29 -5.07 0.24
CA ILE A 27 11.62 -6.21 -0.38
C ILE A 27 11.04 -5.77 -1.72
N ARG A 28 11.08 -6.64 -2.68
CA ARG A 28 10.53 -6.35 -3.99
C ARG A 28 9.02 -6.47 -4.00
N LEU A 29 8.39 -5.63 -4.80
CA LEU A 29 6.95 -5.67 -5.01
C LEU A 29 6.66 -6.06 -6.45
N ALA A 30 5.54 -6.74 -6.65
CA ALA A 30 5.04 -6.96 -8.00
C ALA A 30 4.48 -5.65 -8.55
N ASN A 31 4.21 -5.63 -9.85
CA ASN A 31 3.74 -4.41 -10.51
C ASN A 31 2.47 -3.85 -9.84
N LYS A 32 1.46 -4.70 -9.65
CA LYS A 32 0.21 -4.23 -9.06
C LYS A 32 0.37 -3.89 -7.59
N GLU A 33 1.26 -4.58 -6.88
CA GLU A 33 1.55 -4.23 -5.50
C GLU A 33 2.17 -2.84 -5.41
N THR A 34 3.05 -2.52 -6.35
CA THR A 34 3.66 -1.19 -6.39
C THR A 34 2.61 -0.12 -6.63
N LYS A 35 1.72 -0.36 -7.60
CA LYS A 35 0.66 0.60 -7.89
C LYS A 35 -0.27 0.79 -6.70
N LEU A 36 -0.61 -0.29 -6.04
CA LEU A 36 -1.49 -0.24 -4.88
C LEU A 36 -0.83 0.53 -3.73
N MET A 37 0.43 0.22 -3.45
CA MET A 37 1.14 0.92 -2.38
C MET A 37 1.30 2.40 -2.68
N ARG A 38 1.59 2.72 -3.93
CA ARG A 38 1.69 4.12 -4.34
C ARG A 38 0.38 4.87 -4.12
N PHE A 39 -0.73 4.23 -4.46
CA PHE A 39 -2.04 4.83 -4.27
C PHE A 39 -2.32 5.09 -2.80
N PHE A 40 -1.99 4.13 -1.94
CA PHE A 40 -2.15 4.31 -0.50
C PHE A 40 -1.24 5.44 0.01
N MET A 41 0.01 5.47 -0.42
CA MET A 41 0.96 6.46 0.09
C MET A 41 0.63 7.87 -0.39
N ALA A 42 -0.05 7.99 -1.52
CA ALA A 42 -0.50 9.30 -2.00
C ALA A 42 -1.75 9.76 -1.25
N ASN A 43 -2.37 8.89 -0.47
CA ASN A 43 -3.64 9.19 0.22
C ASN A 43 -3.61 8.75 1.68
N VAL A 44 -2.48 8.97 2.33
CA VAL A 44 -2.32 8.54 3.73
C VAL A 44 -3.41 9.16 4.59
N GLY A 45 -4.01 8.34 5.44
CA GLY A 45 -5.03 8.80 6.36
C GLY A 45 -6.41 8.91 5.77
N LYS A 46 -6.55 8.65 4.47
CA LYS A 46 -7.86 8.74 3.82
C LYS A 46 -8.45 7.36 3.64
N ALA A 47 -9.75 7.25 3.86
CA ALA A 47 -10.45 6.00 3.63
C ALA A 47 -10.66 5.83 2.13
N LEU A 48 -10.13 4.75 1.58
CA LEU A 48 -10.26 4.44 0.17
C LEU A 48 -11.16 3.22 0.04
N SER A 49 -12.24 3.37 -0.72
CA SER A 49 -13.17 2.26 -0.86
C SER A 49 -12.56 1.18 -1.74
N THR A 50 -13.06 -0.04 -1.60
CA THR A 50 -12.64 -1.13 -2.45
C THR A 50 -12.83 -0.78 -3.92
N ALA A 51 -13.93 -0.12 -4.26
CA ALA A 51 -14.20 0.28 -5.65
C ALA A 51 -13.18 1.31 -6.15
N GLN A 52 -12.84 2.29 -5.32
CA GLN A 52 -11.84 3.29 -5.72
C GLN A 52 -10.49 2.65 -5.97
N ILE A 53 -10.09 1.75 -5.08
CA ILE A 53 -8.82 1.05 -5.21
C ILE A 53 -8.84 0.20 -6.48
N PHE A 54 -9.92 -0.53 -6.69
CA PHE A 54 -10.03 -1.40 -7.86
C PHE A 54 -9.92 -0.58 -9.15
N ASP A 55 -10.65 0.51 -9.24
CA ASP A 55 -10.63 1.34 -10.43
C ASP A 55 -9.26 1.93 -10.69
N ASN A 56 -8.56 2.32 -9.63
CA ASN A 56 -7.27 2.99 -9.78
C ASN A 56 -6.17 2.02 -10.20
N VAL A 57 -6.19 0.82 -9.67
CA VAL A 57 -5.09 -0.14 -9.86
C VAL A 57 -5.40 -1.13 -10.97
N TRP A 58 -6.66 -1.55 -11.09
CA TRP A 58 -7.06 -2.58 -12.05
C TRP A 58 -8.09 -2.09 -13.07
N GLY A 59 -8.28 -0.77 -13.17
CA GLY A 59 -9.36 -0.23 -13.99
C GLY A 59 -9.26 -0.57 -15.46
N ASP A 60 -8.09 -0.91 -15.96
CA ASP A 60 -7.89 -1.26 -17.36
C ASP A 60 -7.89 -2.77 -17.60
N GLU A 61 -8.27 -3.55 -16.60
CA GLU A 61 -8.28 -5.01 -16.72
C GLU A 61 -9.69 -5.52 -16.81
N ASP A 62 -9.93 -6.52 -17.66
CA ASP A 62 -11.27 -7.02 -17.90
C ASP A 62 -11.59 -8.32 -17.18
N ASP A 63 -10.57 -9.06 -16.76
CA ASP A 63 -10.77 -10.43 -16.28
C ASP A 63 -10.69 -10.56 -14.76
N VAL A 64 -10.73 -9.44 -14.03
CA VAL A 64 -10.63 -9.46 -12.59
C VAL A 64 -11.82 -8.75 -11.98
N ASP A 65 -12.20 -9.12 -10.77
CA ASP A 65 -13.23 -8.42 -10.03
C ASP A 65 -12.63 -7.82 -8.77
N ASP A 66 -13.44 -7.09 -8.02
CA ASP A 66 -12.91 -6.31 -6.91
C ASP A 66 -12.47 -7.14 -5.71
N SER A 67 -12.70 -8.44 -5.71
CA SER A 67 -12.15 -9.28 -4.65
C SER A 67 -10.63 -9.35 -4.69
N ILE A 68 -10.03 -9.00 -5.84
CA ILE A 68 -8.58 -8.98 -5.96
C ILE A 68 -7.96 -7.93 -5.04
N VAL A 69 -8.70 -6.89 -4.70
CA VAL A 69 -8.20 -5.84 -3.80
C VAL A 69 -7.81 -6.43 -2.46
N PHE A 70 -8.67 -7.24 -1.87
CA PHE A 70 -8.37 -7.85 -0.57
C PHE A 70 -7.12 -8.72 -0.64
N ILE A 71 -6.97 -9.47 -1.72
CA ILE A 71 -5.82 -10.35 -1.88
C ILE A 71 -4.53 -9.54 -1.89
N TYR A 72 -4.50 -8.45 -2.65
CA TYR A 72 -3.29 -7.64 -2.76
C TYR A 72 -3.04 -6.80 -1.51
N VAL A 73 -4.10 -6.38 -0.83
CA VAL A 73 -3.93 -5.73 0.47
C VAL A 73 -3.27 -6.70 1.45
N SER A 74 -3.66 -7.96 1.41
CA SER A 74 -3.05 -8.97 2.28
C SER A 74 -1.57 -9.15 1.98
N TYR A 75 -1.21 -9.16 0.68
CA TYR A 75 0.20 -9.27 0.31
C TYR A 75 0.99 -8.06 0.83
N LEU A 76 0.45 -6.86 0.68
CA LEU A 76 1.13 -5.67 1.17
C LEU A 76 1.28 -5.67 2.68
N ARG A 77 0.25 -6.13 3.39
CA ARG A 77 0.33 -6.24 4.84
C ARG A 77 1.48 -7.13 5.26
N GLU A 78 1.65 -8.27 4.58
CA GLU A 78 2.75 -9.16 4.88
C GLU A 78 4.09 -8.51 4.61
N LYS A 79 4.20 -7.79 3.51
CA LYS A 79 5.45 -7.17 3.14
C LYS A 79 5.80 -5.99 4.03
N LEU A 80 4.81 -5.23 4.46
CA LEU A 80 5.04 -4.16 5.42
C LEU A 80 5.57 -4.71 6.74
N GLU A 81 5.05 -5.86 7.17
CA GLU A 81 5.58 -6.51 8.37
C GLU A 81 7.00 -7.01 8.15
N ALA A 82 7.26 -7.56 6.98
CA ALA A 82 8.59 -8.10 6.69
C ALA A 82 9.67 -7.03 6.75
N VAL A 83 9.35 -5.80 6.36
CA VAL A 83 10.33 -4.71 6.43
C VAL A 83 10.23 -3.93 7.73
N GLN A 84 9.38 -4.36 8.64
CA GLN A 84 9.22 -3.74 9.97
C GLN A 84 8.81 -2.28 9.85
N ALA A 85 7.82 -2.06 9.00
CA ALA A 85 7.33 -0.71 8.74
C ALA A 85 6.55 -0.18 9.94
N ASP A 86 6.54 1.15 10.09
CA ASP A 86 5.73 1.80 11.12
C ASP A 86 4.37 2.25 10.57
N VAL A 87 3.98 1.73 9.41
CA VAL A 87 2.66 2.01 8.84
C VAL A 87 1.91 0.70 8.69
N GLU A 88 0.59 0.79 8.63
CA GLU A 88 -0.25 -0.38 8.43
C GLU A 88 -1.46 0.00 7.60
N ILE A 89 -2.07 -0.99 6.98
CA ILE A 89 -3.30 -0.81 6.21
C ILE A 89 -4.44 -1.33 7.08
N VAL A 90 -5.32 -0.44 7.47
CA VAL A 90 -6.45 -0.77 8.33
C VAL A 90 -7.70 -0.89 7.47
N GLY A 91 -8.54 -1.86 7.75
CA GLY A 91 -9.78 -2.06 7.01
C GLY A 91 -10.09 -3.53 6.86
N GLU A 92 -11.32 -3.80 6.46
CA GLU A 92 -11.80 -5.16 6.31
C GLU A 92 -12.22 -5.42 4.87
N ARG A 93 -12.23 -6.69 4.52
CA ARG A 93 -12.55 -7.13 3.17
C ARG A 93 -13.87 -6.52 2.71
N GLY A 94 -13.83 -5.90 1.53
CA GLY A 94 -15.03 -5.32 0.95
C GLY A 94 -15.40 -3.95 1.50
N GLN A 95 -14.65 -3.48 2.49
CA GLN A 95 -14.90 -2.18 3.11
C GLN A 95 -13.86 -1.18 2.64
N ASP A 96 -13.75 -0.06 3.35
CA ASP A 96 -12.73 0.92 3.06
C ASP A 96 -11.42 0.52 3.72
N TYR A 97 -10.32 0.94 3.09
CA TYR A 97 -8.98 0.71 3.65
C TYR A 97 -8.27 2.05 3.84
N VAL A 98 -7.44 2.12 4.86
CA VAL A 98 -6.70 3.33 5.20
C VAL A 98 -5.26 2.95 5.50
N LEU A 99 -4.31 3.65 4.86
CA LEU A 99 -2.91 3.52 5.24
C LEU A 99 -2.64 4.54 6.34
N THR A 100 -2.18 4.09 7.48
CA THR A 100 -1.98 4.96 8.62
C THR A 100 -0.73 4.52 9.38
N LEU A 101 -0.18 5.42 10.18
CA LEU A 101 0.94 5.09 11.03
C LEU A 101 0.45 4.21 12.18
N LYS A 102 1.25 3.21 12.51
CA LYS A 102 0.94 2.40 13.69
C LYS A 102 1.02 3.28 14.92
N GLU A 103 0.13 3.04 15.86
CA GLU A 103 0.21 3.77 17.10
C GLU A 103 1.49 3.39 17.80
N ALA A 104 2.19 4.37 18.25
CA ALA A 104 3.33 4.13 19.08
C ALA A 104 2.81 3.32 20.21
N SER A 105 3.28 2.13 20.34
CA SER A 105 2.85 1.30 21.37
C SER A 105 3.24 1.94 22.62
N ALA A 106 2.56 2.63 23.03
CA ALA A 106 2.89 3.27 24.14
C ALA A 106 3.23 2.38 25.23
N GLU A 107 3.55 1.93 25.00
CA GLU A 107 3.88 1.53 25.80
C GLU A 107 4.64 1.67 26.34
N VAL A 108 4.85 1.80 26.45
CA VAL A 108 5.51 2.02 27.08
C VAL A 108 5.62 2.10 27.82
#